data_5f9b82d13f1e8dec9f38b8da3dc4e622
#
_entry.id   5f9b82d13f1e8dec9f38b8da3dc4e622
#
_cell.length_a   1.000
_cell.length_b   1.000
_cell.length_c   1.000
_cell.angle_alpha   90.00
_cell.angle_beta   90.00
_cell.angle_gamma   90.00
#
_symmetry.space_group_name_H-M   'P 1'
#
loop_
_entity.id
_entity.type
_entity.pdbx_description
1 polymer ?
#
loop_
_entity_poly.entity_id
_entity_poly.type
_entity_poly.pdbx_seq_one_letter_code
_entity_poly.pdbx_strand_id
1 'polypeptide(L)'
;MRVFLDTNVILEFFIEREDVRTAAQLFNRLKDEKAEMYMSVGSFYTMMFLIDKYLRKELGLTGEVRIATLRSLAVKIVKAISVVEHDNESLLRGVEDMQFKDIEDSCQYQAAVAAGCDFIITYNVKDYPHTLLPVFSPSDFLQYE
;
A
#
# COMPACT_ATOMS: atom_id res chain seq x y z
N MET A 1 -9.84 14.22 1.16
CA MET A 1 -10.02 12.79 0.84
C MET A 1 -8.86 12.01 1.44
N ARG A 2 -9.16 10.93 2.16
CA ARG A 2 -8.20 10.03 2.78
C ARG A 2 -8.22 8.68 2.08
N VAL A 3 -7.08 8.23 1.58
CA VAL A 3 -7.00 7.04 0.74
C VAL A 3 -5.98 6.07 1.32
N PHE A 4 -6.42 4.84 1.56
CA PHE A 4 -5.52 3.76 1.99
C PHE A 4 -5.00 3.02 0.75
N LEU A 5 -3.70 2.85 0.68
CA LEU A 5 -3.02 2.17 -0.42
C LEU A 5 -2.50 0.81 0.03
N ASP A 6 -2.94 -0.24 -0.65
CA ASP A 6 -2.41 -1.59 -0.43
C ASP A 6 -0.94 -1.67 -0.87
N THR A 7 -0.20 -2.56 -0.27
CA THR A 7 1.22 -2.82 -0.53
C THR A 7 1.53 -2.95 -2.03
N ASN A 8 0.71 -3.70 -2.77
CA ASN A 8 0.94 -3.94 -4.19
C ASN A 8 0.82 -2.66 -5.05
N VAL A 9 -0.03 -1.71 -4.67
CA VAL A 9 -0.19 -0.43 -5.38
C VAL A 9 1.06 0.44 -5.20
N ILE A 10 1.58 0.49 -3.98
CA ILE A 10 2.80 1.25 -3.67
C ILE A 10 4.01 0.66 -4.39
N LEU A 11 4.16 -0.66 -4.35
CA LEU A 11 5.25 -1.36 -5.05
C LEU A 11 5.21 -1.15 -6.56
N GLU A 12 4.02 -1.18 -7.17
CA GLU A 12 3.85 -0.97 -8.60
C GLU A 12 4.48 0.34 -9.07
N PHE A 13 4.29 1.39 -8.29
CA PHE A 13 4.84 2.72 -8.61
C PHE A 13 6.33 2.83 -8.28
N PHE A 14 6.75 2.41 -7.07
CA PHE A 14 8.11 2.69 -6.59
C PHE A 14 9.18 1.77 -7.17
N ILE A 15 8.84 0.56 -7.61
CA ILE A 15 9.78 -0.35 -8.30
C ILE A 15 9.38 -0.61 -9.77
N GLU A 16 8.55 0.24 -10.33
CA GLU A 16 8.21 0.30 -11.76
C GLU A 16 7.84 -1.06 -12.36
N ARG A 17 6.82 -1.68 -11.81
CA ARG A 17 6.27 -2.95 -12.28
C ARG A 17 5.46 -2.78 -13.58
N GLU A 18 4.77 -3.85 -14.01
CA GLU A 18 4.07 -3.93 -15.30
C GLU A 18 3.02 -2.83 -15.53
N ASP A 19 2.30 -2.43 -14.49
CA ASP A 19 1.24 -1.43 -14.56
C ASP A 19 1.68 -0.04 -14.04
N VAL A 20 2.97 0.26 -14.12
CA VAL A 20 3.55 1.51 -13.62
C VAL A 20 2.88 2.77 -14.18
N ARG A 21 2.37 2.72 -15.40
CA ARG A 21 1.66 3.86 -15.99
C ARG A 21 0.38 4.21 -15.23
N THR A 22 -0.47 3.22 -14.99
CA THR A 22 -1.71 3.40 -14.23
C THR A 22 -1.39 3.84 -12.80
N ALA A 23 -0.40 3.22 -12.17
CA ALA A 23 0.05 3.62 -10.83
C ALA A 23 0.53 5.08 -10.81
N ALA A 24 1.33 5.50 -11.80
CA ALA A 24 1.79 6.89 -11.90
C ALA A 24 0.62 7.88 -12.09
N GLN A 25 -0.36 7.55 -12.92
CA GLN A 25 -1.58 8.36 -13.09
C GLN A 25 -2.36 8.47 -11.77
N LEU A 26 -2.49 7.35 -11.04
CA LEU A 26 -3.13 7.34 -9.73
C LEU A 26 -2.43 8.28 -8.75
N PHE A 27 -1.12 8.15 -8.59
CA PHE A 27 -0.37 9.00 -7.66
C PHE A 27 -0.42 10.48 -8.06
N ASN A 28 -0.36 10.79 -9.35
CA ASN A 28 -0.52 12.16 -9.85
C ASN A 28 -1.90 12.71 -9.50
N ARG A 29 -2.96 11.95 -9.77
CA ARG A 29 -4.34 12.36 -9.40
C ARG A 29 -4.47 12.60 -7.90
N LEU A 30 -4.02 11.67 -7.08
CA LEU A 30 -4.08 11.81 -5.61
C LEU A 30 -3.34 13.04 -5.13
N LYS A 31 -2.19 13.36 -5.73
CA LYS A 31 -1.41 14.56 -5.42
C LYS A 31 -2.15 15.83 -5.85
N ASP A 32 -2.70 15.86 -7.07
CA ASP A 32 -3.41 17.03 -7.60
C ASP A 32 -4.67 17.32 -6.76
N GLU A 33 -5.37 16.30 -6.31
CA GLU A 33 -6.53 16.40 -5.42
C GLU A 33 -6.14 16.64 -3.95
N LYS A 34 -4.85 16.71 -3.63
CA LYS A 34 -4.32 16.87 -2.27
C LYS A 34 -4.85 15.80 -1.31
N ALA A 35 -4.98 14.59 -1.80
CA ALA A 35 -5.41 13.45 -0.99
C ALA A 35 -4.36 13.10 0.06
N GLU A 36 -4.81 12.75 1.25
CA GLU A 36 -3.97 12.17 2.29
C GLU A 36 -3.86 10.66 2.02
N MET A 37 -2.64 10.19 1.75
CA MET A 37 -2.36 8.78 1.47
C MET A 37 -1.88 8.07 2.73
N TYR A 38 -2.38 6.86 2.95
CA TYR A 38 -2.08 6.04 4.13
C TYR A 38 -1.66 4.62 3.76
N MET A 39 -0.80 4.04 4.57
CA MET A 39 -0.42 2.62 4.55
C MET A 39 -0.30 2.10 5.98
N SER A 40 -0.38 0.80 6.19
CA SER A 40 -0.10 0.22 7.51
C SER A 40 1.40 0.07 7.75
N VAL A 41 1.81 0.10 9.02
CA VAL A 41 3.20 -0.19 9.40
C VAL A 41 3.64 -1.59 8.97
N GLY A 42 2.74 -2.57 9.03
CA GLY A 42 2.99 -3.92 8.55
C GLY A 42 3.31 -3.96 7.05
N SER A 43 2.55 -3.22 6.24
CA SER A 43 2.84 -3.05 4.81
C SER A 43 4.22 -2.46 4.56
N PHE A 44 4.65 -1.50 5.37
CA PHE A 44 5.99 -0.92 5.24
C PHE A 44 7.07 -1.98 5.36
N TYR A 45 7.02 -2.86 6.36
CA TYR A 45 8.02 -3.91 6.51
C TYR A 45 7.96 -4.97 5.42
N THR A 46 6.76 -5.34 4.99
CA THR A 46 6.58 -6.23 3.84
C THR A 46 7.20 -5.63 2.57
N MET A 47 6.98 -4.34 2.32
CA MET A 47 7.59 -3.63 1.19
C MET A 47 9.11 -3.62 1.27
N MET A 48 9.69 -3.36 2.43
CA MET A 48 11.14 -3.36 2.59
C MET A 48 11.74 -4.71 2.23
N PHE A 49 11.12 -5.80 2.66
CA PHE A 49 11.53 -7.15 2.29
C PHE A 49 11.44 -7.38 0.77
N LEU A 50 10.32 -7.01 0.16
CA LEU A 50 10.07 -7.24 -1.27
C LEU A 50 10.97 -6.35 -2.16
N ILE A 51 11.17 -5.10 -1.78
CA ILE A 51 12.07 -4.19 -2.50
C ILE A 51 13.52 -4.68 -2.39
N ASP A 52 13.99 -5.07 -1.22
CA ASP A 52 15.34 -5.61 -1.05
C ASP A 52 15.56 -6.86 -1.91
N LYS A 53 14.57 -7.75 -1.95
CA LYS A 53 14.61 -8.93 -2.82
C LYS A 53 14.69 -8.54 -4.31
N TYR A 54 13.92 -7.55 -4.74
CA TYR A 54 13.94 -7.03 -6.11
C TYR A 54 15.31 -6.43 -6.45
N LEU A 55 15.88 -5.61 -5.57
CA LEU A 55 17.19 -5.00 -5.78
C LEU A 55 18.29 -6.06 -5.93
N ARG A 56 18.24 -7.12 -5.14
CA ARG A 56 19.23 -8.20 -5.22
C ARG A 56 19.04 -9.08 -6.46
N LYS A 57 17.82 -9.55 -6.70
CA LYS A 57 17.55 -10.58 -7.71
C LYS A 57 17.37 -10.03 -9.11
N GLU A 58 16.64 -8.92 -9.25
CA GLU A 58 16.34 -8.35 -10.56
C GLU A 58 17.38 -7.33 -11.01
N LEU A 59 17.89 -6.48 -10.10
CA LEU A 59 18.88 -5.46 -10.42
C LEU A 59 20.32 -5.87 -10.08
N GLY A 60 20.54 -7.00 -9.42
CA GLY A 60 21.86 -7.50 -9.08
C GLY A 60 22.66 -6.59 -8.13
N LEU A 61 22.00 -5.72 -7.37
CA LEU A 61 22.66 -4.82 -6.44
C LEU A 61 23.13 -5.57 -5.20
N THR A 62 24.30 -5.19 -4.69
CA THR A 62 24.93 -5.78 -3.51
C THR A 62 25.55 -4.70 -2.62
N GLY A 63 25.89 -5.07 -1.37
CA GLY A 63 26.65 -4.24 -0.45
C GLY A 63 26.04 -2.87 -0.19
N GLU A 64 26.89 -1.86 -0.12
CA GLU A 64 26.49 -0.49 0.24
C GLU A 64 25.54 0.14 -0.78
N VAL A 65 25.71 -0.15 -2.08
CA VAL A 65 24.85 0.37 -3.14
C VAL A 65 23.40 -0.13 -2.95
N ARG A 66 23.24 -1.42 -2.65
CA ARG A 66 21.93 -2.00 -2.38
C ARG A 66 21.26 -1.34 -1.16
N ILE A 67 22.00 -1.22 -0.06
CA ILE A 67 21.50 -0.63 1.18
C ILE A 67 21.13 0.84 0.97
N ALA A 68 21.96 1.61 0.29
CA ALA A 68 21.69 3.02 0.00
C ALA A 68 20.45 3.18 -0.90
N THR A 69 20.30 2.33 -1.90
CA THR A 69 19.13 2.35 -2.81
C THR A 69 17.84 2.00 -2.06
N LEU A 70 17.87 0.95 -1.22
CA LEU A 70 16.73 0.57 -0.39
C LEU A 70 16.30 1.71 0.54
N ARG A 71 17.26 2.33 1.23
CA ARG A 71 16.99 3.46 2.14
C ARG A 71 16.42 4.67 1.40
N SER A 72 16.95 4.98 0.21
CA SER A 72 16.45 6.07 -0.62
C SER A 72 14.99 5.87 -1.02
N LEU A 73 14.62 4.66 -1.44
CA LEU A 73 13.23 4.31 -1.75
C LEU A 73 12.33 4.38 -0.51
N ALA A 74 12.81 3.85 0.62
CA ALA A 74 12.08 3.92 1.89
C ALA A 74 11.78 5.37 2.30
N VAL A 75 12.76 6.26 2.18
CA VAL A 75 12.58 7.70 2.47
C VAL A 75 11.50 8.32 1.59
N LYS A 76 11.52 8.03 0.29
CA LYS A 76 10.50 8.54 -0.65
C LYS A 76 9.10 8.06 -0.28
N ILE A 77 8.96 6.78 0.06
CA ILE A 77 7.67 6.19 0.46
C ILE A 77 7.14 6.86 1.73
N VAL A 78 7.96 6.95 2.77
CA VAL A 78 7.54 7.53 4.08
C VAL A 78 7.25 9.02 3.99
N LYS A 79 7.93 9.76 3.10
CA LYS A 79 7.63 11.17 2.86
C LYS A 79 6.30 11.38 2.11
N ALA A 80 5.92 10.45 1.25
CA ALA A 80 4.71 10.56 0.44
C ALA A 80 3.46 9.99 1.11
N ILE A 81 3.61 8.97 1.95
CA ILE A 81 2.50 8.16 2.48
C ILE A 81 2.61 8.10 3.99
N SER A 82 1.52 8.46 4.68
CA SER A 82 1.44 8.39 6.14
C SER A 82 1.28 6.96 6.61
N VAL A 83 1.94 6.62 7.72
CA VAL A 83 1.90 5.27 8.30
C VAL A 83 0.84 5.20 9.39
N VAL A 84 0.01 4.16 9.35
CA VAL A 84 -0.96 3.83 10.40
C VAL A 84 -0.42 2.68 11.23
N GLU A 85 -0.33 2.89 12.53
CA GLU A 85 0.05 1.86 13.48
C GLU A 85 -1.14 0.97 13.85
N HIS A 86 -0.83 -0.24 14.30
CA HIS A 86 -1.80 -1.16 14.88
C HIS A 86 -1.58 -1.27 16.39
N ASP A 87 -2.66 -1.25 17.15
CA ASP A 87 -2.67 -1.72 18.55
C ASP A 87 -3.12 -3.18 18.62
N ASN A 88 -3.08 -3.76 19.82
CA ASN A 88 -3.51 -5.14 20.04
C ASN A 88 -4.96 -5.38 19.61
N GLU A 89 -5.85 -4.42 19.88
CA GLU A 89 -7.27 -4.54 19.53
C GLU A 89 -7.48 -4.56 18.02
N SER A 90 -6.82 -3.68 17.26
CA SER A 90 -6.98 -3.64 15.82
C SER A 90 -6.39 -4.87 15.13
N LEU A 91 -5.24 -5.36 15.62
CA LEU A 91 -4.66 -6.61 15.11
C LEU A 91 -5.57 -7.80 15.44
N LEU A 92 -6.13 -7.87 16.64
CA LEU A 92 -7.03 -8.95 17.02
C LEU A 92 -8.28 -8.97 16.14
N ARG A 93 -8.90 -7.81 15.90
CA ARG A 93 -10.04 -7.70 14.96
C ARG A 93 -9.67 -8.18 13.57
N GLY A 94 -8.49 -7.81 13.07
CA GLY A 94 -8.01 -8.27 11.76
C GLY A 94 -7.80 -9.78 11.72
N VAL A 95 -7.12 -10.34 12.72
CA VAL A 95 -6.83 -11.79 12.79
C VAL A 95 -8.10 -12.63 12.92
N GLU A 96 -9.09 -12.15 13.67
CA GLU A 96 -10.37 -12.85 13.90
C GLU A 96 -11.37 -12.69 12.76
N ASP A 97 -11.13 -11.80 11.82
CA ASP A 97 -12.04 -11.57 10.68
C ASP A 97 -11.93 -12.68 9.64
N MET A 98 -12.76 -13.68 9.79
CA MET A 98 -12.81 -14.87 8.94
C MET A 98 -13.35 -14.60 7.52
N GLN A 99 -13.82 -13.40 7.23
CA GLN A 99 -14.25 -13.01 5.88
C GLN A 99 -13.06 -12.80 4.94
N PHE A 100 -11.91 -12.42 5.49
CA PHE A 100 -10.66 -12.28 4.74
C PHE A 100 -9.92 -13.62 4.66
N LYS A 101 -9.39 -13.92 3.49
CA LYS A 101 -8.53 -15.10 3.30
C LYS A 101 -7.09 -14.85 3.74
N ASP A 102 -6.66 -13.59 3.70
CA ASP A 102 -5.31 -13.16 4.04
C ASP A 102 -5.34 -12.25 5.26
N ILE A 103 -4.51 -12.58 6.27
CA ILE A 103 -4.44 -11.81 7.52
C ILE A 103 -3.89 -10.40 7.29
N GLU A 104 -2.92 -10.24 6.38
CA GLU A 104 -2.37 -8.92 6.06
C GLU A 104 -3.47 -8.00 5.50
N ASP A 105 -4.30 -8.51 4.59
CA ASP A 105 -5.41 -7.74 4.02
C ASP A 105 -6.43 -7.34 5.07
N SER A 106 -6.79 -8.23 5.98
CA SER A 106 -7.72 -7.90 7.07
C SER A 106 -7.14 -6.88 8.04
N CYS A 107 -5.85 -6.98 8.35
CA CYS A 107 -5.17 -5.98 9.19
C CYS A 107 -5.05 -4.63 8.48
N GLN A 108 -4.77 -4.61 7.18
CA GLN A 108 -4.77 -3.38 6.38
C GLN A 108 -6.16 -2.72 6.39
N TYR A 109 -7.23 -3.50 6.25
CA TYR A 109 -8.59 -2.99 6.36
C TYR A 109 -8.84 -2.31 7.71
N GLN A 110 -8.42 -2.93 8.81
CA GLN A 110 -8.53 -2.32 10.14
C GLN A 110 -7.72 -1.02 10.25
N ALA A 111 -6.55 -0.96 9.66
CA ALA A 111 -5.73 0.26 9.61
C ALA A 111 -6.43 1.37 8.80
N ALA A 112 -7.03 1.04 7.68
CA ALA A 112 -7.79 2.00 6.86
C ALA A 112 -8.99 2.58 7.63
N VAL A 113 -9.73 1.73 8.35
CA VAL A 113 -10.85 2.16 9.20
C VAL A 113 -10.35 3.07 10.32
N ALA A 114 -9.29 2.69 11.02
CA ALA A 114 -8.74 3.47 12.13
C ALA A 114 -8.23 4.85 11.69
N ALA A 115 -7.67 4.95 10.47
CA ALA A 115 -7.22 6.21 9.90
C ALA A 115 -8.38 7.09 9.36
N GLY A 116 -9.60 6.60 9.39
CA GLY A 116 -10.76 7.29 8.82
C GLY A 116 -10.64 7.49 7.32
N CYS A 117 -10.11 6.48 6.60
CA CYS A 117 -10.01 6.53 5.16
C CYS A 117 -11.37 6.45 4.49
N ASP A 118 -11.50 7.14 3.36
CA ASP A 118 -12.70 7.14 2.53
C ASP A 118 -12.72 5.95 1.56
N PHE A 119 -11.54 5.49 1.12
CA PHE A 119 -11.36 4.45 0.12
C PHE A 119 -10.14 3.59 0.43
N ILE A 120 -10.18 2.36 -0.09
CA ILE A 120 -9.02 1.47 -0.22
C ILE A 120 -8.73 1.28 -1.71
N ILE A 121 -7.46 1.40 -2.11
CA ILE A 121 -7.03 1.10 -3.47
C ILE A 121 -6.09 -0.10 -3.45
N THR A 122 -6.43 -1.12 -4.23
CA THR A 122 -5.70 -2.40 -4.32
C THR A 122 -5.84 -3.00 -5.71
N TYR A 123 -4.84 -3.76 -6.15
CA TYR A 123 -4.96 -4.59 -7.36
C TYR A 123 -5.78 -5.85 -7.12
N ASN A 124 -5.99 -6.25 -5.86
CA ASN A 124 -6.70 -7.47 -5.47
C ASN A 124 -8.08 -7.16 -4.87
N VAL A 125 -8.90 -6.39 -5.57
CA VAL A 125 -10.24 -5.97 -5.10
C VAL A 125 -11.08 -7.16 -4.62
N LYS A 126 -11.00 -8.30 -5.30
CA LYS A 126 -11.73 -9.52 -4.96
C LYS A 126 -11.34 -10.14 -3.62
N ASP A 127 -10.15 -9.84 -3.11
CA ASP A 127 -9.66 -10.37 -1.84
C ASP A 127 -10.18 -9.57 -0.63
N TYR A 128 -10.79 -8.41 -0.91
CA TYR A 128 -11.51 -7.60 0.08
C TYR A 128 -13.01 -7.96 0.02
N PRO A 129 -13.55 -8.61 1.05
CA PRO A 129 -14.98 -8.94 1.11
C PRO A 129 -15.83 -7.69 1.28
N HIS A 130 -17.12 -7.84 1.50
CA HIS A 130 -18.02 -6.72 1.76
C HIS A 130 -17.53 -5.91 2.97
N THR A 131 -16.90 -4.76 2.68
CA THR A 131 -16.37 -3.82 3.66
C THR A 131 -17.25 -2.57 3.70
N LEU A 132 -17.17 -1.83 4.79
CA LEU A 132 -17.82 -0.52 4.90
C LEU A 132 -17.14 0.54 4.04
N LEU A 133 -15.87 0.35 3.71
CA LEU A 133 -15.11 1.25 2.84
C LEU A 133 -15.20 0.77 1.40
N PRO A 134 -15.47 1.66 0.44
CA PRO A 134 -15.34 1.34 -0.98
C PRO A 134 -13.91 0.90 -1.32
N VAL A 135 -13.79 -0.14 -2.13
CA VAL A 135 -12.52 -0.71 -2.57
C VAL A 135 -12.44 -0.61 -4.09
N PHE A 136 -11.37 0.00 -4.59
CA PHE A 136 -11.15 0.22 -6.01
C PHE A 136 -9.83 -0.38 -6.47
N SER A 137 -9.81 -0.85 -7.73
CA SER A 137 -8.53 -0.99 -8.43
C SER A 137 -7.99 0.40 -8.83
N PRO A 138 -6.68 0.54 -9.11
CA PRO A 138 -6.16 1.80 -9.62
C PRO A 138 -6.90 2.32 -10.86
N SER A 139 -7.22 1.45 -11.81
CA SER A 139 -7.94 1.83 -13.03
C SER A 139 -9.38 2.25 -12.75
N ASP A 140 -10.09 1.56 -11.87
CA ASP A 140 -11.47 1.90 -11.51
C ASP A 140 -11.52 3.24 -10.76
N PHE A 141 -10.57 3.47 -9.85
CA PHE A 141 -10.48 4.74 -9.14
C PHE A 141 -10.22 5.91 -10.10
N LEU A 142 -9.38 5.72 -11.11
CA LEU A 142 -9.12 6.76 -12.12
C LEU A 142 -10.37 7.13 -12.95
N GLN A 143 -11.35 6.24 -13.05
CA GLN A 143 -12.64 6.47 -13.71
C GLN A 143 -13.73 6.98 -12.75
N TYR A 144 -13.48 6.91 -11.45
CA TYR A 144 -14.41 7.38 -10.42
C TYR A 144 -14.43 8.92 -10.37
N GLU A 145 -15.62 9.51 -10.42
CA GLU A 145 -15.84 10.98 -10.39
C GLU A 145 -16.18 11.49 -8.98
#